data_c0b1f26a47e3d7c3917d829744eb821e
#
_entry.id   c0b1f26a47e3d7c3917d829744eb821e
#
_cell.length_a   1.000
_cell.length_b   1.000
_cell.length_c   1.000
_cell.angle_alpha   90.00
_cell.angle_beta   90.00
_cell.angle_gamma   90.00
#
_symmetry.space_group_name_H-M   'P 1'
#
loop_
_entity.id
_entity.type
_entity.pdbx_description
1 polymer ?
#
loop_
_entity_poly.entity_id
_entity_poly.type
_entity_poly.pdbx_seq_one_letter_code
_entity_poly.pdbx_strand_id
1 'polypeptide(L)'
;IEDFATKVPQSMKSEYAAPLFCAGITAYKAIKAAEPELHKKIGIFGIGGVGHMAVQFAKVENCDVIAFSRTQNHLDVAKRLGAMDVMIFSENQEEFLGKLKEKHGMLDAAIVFAPADIVTDTAIKSVKKGGLIVIATVGENPAFMAFEEKTIRGTLIGTTKDMEQVIKICDEKNIEVISQTFPLESANEVLKKLKDSEIEARAVLIP
;
A
#
# COMPACT_ATOMS: atom_id res chain seq x y z
N ILE A 1 -3.24 -25.37 -16.53
CA ILE A 1 -3.01 -25.06 -15.09
C ILE A 1 -1.62 -24.46 -14.93
N GLU A 2 -0.59 -24.96 -15.61
CA GLU A 2 0.79 -24.42 -15.54
C GLU A 2 0.90 -22.96 -15.96
N ASP A 3 0.08 -22.50 -16.88
CA ASP A 3 0.03 -21.11 -17.38
C ASP A 3 -0.32 -20.07 -16.29
N PHE A 4 -0.85 -20.54 -15.15
CA PHE A 4 -1.22 -19.70 -14.01
C PHE A 4 -0.28 -19.87 -12.81
N ALA A 5 0.79 -20.66 -12.95
CA ALA A 5 1.77 -20.87 -11.90
C ALA A 5 2.94 -19.88 -12.05
N THR A 6 3.37 -19.29 -10.95
CA THR A 6 4.58 -18.47 -10.90
C THR A 6 5.65 -19.19 -10.10
N LYS A 7 6.83 -19.33 -10.68
CA LYS A 7 7.96 -19.98 -10.02
C LYS A 7 8.53 -19.08 -8.93
N VAL A 8 8.63 -19.60 -7.72
CA VAL A 8 9.31 -18.96 -6.60
C VAL A 8 10.77 -19.46 -6.55
N PRO A 9 11.78 -18.58 -6.40
CA PRO A 9 13.17 -18.99 -6.23
C PRO A 9 13.35 -19.89 -5.01
N GLN A 10 14.23 -20.88 -5.09
CA GLN A 10 14.51 -21.77 -3.94
C GLN A 10 15.11 -21.05 -2.73
N SER A 11 15.76 -19.91 -2.96
CA SER A 11 16.28 -19.00 -1.91
C SER A 11 15.19 -18.33 -1.11
N MET A 12 13.99 -18.17 -1.67
CA MET A 12 12.85 -17.46 -1.05
C MET A 12 12.02 -18.42 -0.20
N LYS A 13 12.00 -18.22 1.11
CA LYS A 13 11.21 -19.02 2.02
C LYS A 13 9.71 -18.90 1.77
N SER A 14 8.97 -19.99 2.01
CA SER A 14 7.52 -20.02 1.75
C SER A 14 6.73 -18.99 2.55
N GLU A 15 7.09 -18.77 3.82
CA GLU A 15 6.46 -17.78 4.69
C GLU A 15 6.69 -16.34 4.22
N TYR A 16 7.77 -16.10 3.48
CA TYR A 16 8.04 -14.82 2.83
C TYR A 16 7.30 -14.70 1.50
N ALA A 17 7.26 -15.77 0.71
CA ALA A 17 6.61 -15.79 -0.60
C ALA A 17 5.08 -15.71 -0.51
N ALA A 18 4.46 -16.39 0.46
CA ALA A 18 3.01 -16.50 0.55
C ALA A 18 2.28 -15.12 0.55
N PRO A 19 2.68 -14.10 1.32
CA PRO A 19 2.04 -12.80 1.28
C PRO A 19 2.18 -12.07 -0.07
N LEU A 20 3.19 -12.39 -0.88
CA LEU A 20 3.42 -11.74 -2.17
C LEU A 20 2.32 -12.04 -3.18
N PHE A 21 1.69 -13.22 -3.11
CA PHE A 21 0.63 -13.66 -4.03
C PHE A 21 -0.73 -12.95 -3.82
N CYS A 22 -0.87 -12.13 -2.78
CA CYS A 22 -2.03 -11.27 -2.58
C CYS A 22 -1.61 -9.83 -2.30
N ALA A 23 -0.98 -9.60 -1.14
CA ALA A 23 -0.62 -8.25 -0.71
C ALA A 23 0.51 -7.65 -1.55
N GLY A 24 1.54 -8.43 -1.90
CA GLY A 24 2.67 -7.97 -2.72
C GLY A 24 2.24 -7.55 -4.11
N ILE A 25 1.51 -8.43 -4.81
CA ILE A 25 1.04 -8.12 -6.17
C ILE A 25 0.04 -6.96 -6.19
N THR A 26 -0.83 -6.84 -5.17
CA THR A 26 -1.76 -5.73 -5.04
C THR A 26 -1.01 -4.40 -4.82
N ALA A 27 -0.02 -4.40 -3.95
CA ALA A 27 0.82 -3.24 -3.70
C ALA A 27 1.58 -2.80 -4.96
N TYR A 28 2.23 -3.74 -5.64
CA TYR A 28 2.94 -3.49 -6.89
C TYR A 28 2.02 -2.91 -7.98
N LYS A 29 0.86 -3.54 -8.19
CA LYS A 29 -0.12 -3.09 -9.18
C LYS A 29 -0.64 -1.69 -8.87
N ALA A 30 -0.88 -1.36 -7.60
CA ALA A 30 -1.32 -0.04 -7.19
C ALA A 30 -0.24 1.03 -7.47
N ILE A 31 1.04 0.72 -7.22
CA ILE A 31 2.15 1.62 -7.56
C ILE A 31 2.23 1.82 -9.08
N LYS A 32 2.17 0.76 -9.88
CA LYS A 32 2.17 0.88 -11.35
C LYS A 32 0.98 1.69 -11.86
N ALA A 33 -0.21 1.52 -11.25
CA ALA A 33 -1.40 2.28 -11.59
C ALA A 33 -1.29 3.78 -11.23
N ALA A 34 -0.43 4.14 -10.28
CA ALA A 34 -0.13 5.53 -9.93
C ALA A 34 0.88 6.19 -10.88
N GLU A 35 1.33 5.48 -11.92
CA GLU A 35 2.29 5.98 -12.92
C GLU A 35 3.56 6.55 -12.25
N PRO A 36 4.35 5.70 -11.58
CA PRO A 36 5.50 6.15 -10.81
C PRO A 36 6.56 6.77 -11.71
N GLU A 37 7.12 7.89 -11.26
CA GLU A 37 8.21 8.61 -11.92
C GLU A 37 9.20 9.10 -10.86
N LEU A 38 10.43 9.39 -11.27
CA LEU A 38 11.46 9.95 -10.40
C LEU A 38 10.96 11.21 -9.68
N HIS A 39 11.06 11.22 -8.34
CA HIS A 39 10.60 12.30 -7.46
C HIS A 39 9.09 12.63 -7.52
N LYS A 40 8.27 11.78 -8.14
CA LYS A 40 6.83 11.91 -8.04
C LYS A 40 6.39 11.76 -6.59
N LYS A 41 5.68 12.74 -6.04
CA LYS A 41 5.15 12.70 -4.68
C LYS A 41 3.92 11.79 -4.61
N ILE A 42 4.08 10.62 -4.00
CA ILE A 42 3.00 9.65 -3.84
C ILE A 42 2.61 9.55 -2.36
N GLY A 43 1.35 9.87 -2.07
CA GLY A 43 0.75 9.62 -0.76
C GLY A 43 0.24 8.18 -0.65
N ILE A 44 0.63 7.44 0.38
CA ILE A 44 0.11 6.10 0.67
C ILE A 44 -0.76 6.15 1.91
N PHE A 45 -2.07 5.96 1.74
CA PHE A 45 -3.08 6.00 2.78
C PHE A 45 -3.43 4.58 3.25
N GLY A 46 -2.96 4.25 4.46
CA GLY A 46 -3.10 2.92 5.07
C GLY A 46 -1.83 2.08 4.96
N ILE A 47 -1.09 2.01 6.07
CA ILE A 47 0.15 1.24 6.21
C ILE A 47 -0.14 -0.02 7.02
N GLY A 48 -0.63 -1.02 6.34
CA GLY A 48 -0.90 -2.34 6.88
C GLY A 48 -0.28 -3.41 5.98
N GLY A 49 -0.94 -4.58 5.89
CA GLY A 49 -0.44 -5.73 5.15
C GLY A 49 -0.19 -5.53 3.64
N VAL A 50 -0.74 -4.48 3.02
CA VAL A 50 -0.47 -4.08 1.63
C VAL A 50 0.40 -2.84 1.59
N GLY A 51 0.06 -1.82 2.38
CA GLY A 51 0.72 -0.52 2.33
C GLY A 51 2.20 -0.55 2.66
N HIS A 52 2.66 -1.42 3.58
CA HIS A 52 4.09 -1.53 3.89
C HIS A 52 4.94 -2.01 2.70
N MET A 53 4.38 -2.89 1.84
CA MET A 53 5.05 -3.30 0.60
C MET A 53 4.98 -2.20 -0.45
N ALA A 54 3.85 -1.46 -0.53
CA ALA A 54 3.69 -0.36 -1.47
C ALA A 54 4.71 0.76 -1.25
N VAL A 55 5.04 1.09 0.00
CA VAL A 55 6.11 2.06 0.33
C VAL A 55 7.43 1.64 -0.34
N GLN A 56 7.78 0.37 -0.25
CA GLN A 56 9.05 -0.14 -0.79
C GLN A 56 9.04 -0.20 -2.32
N PHE A 57 7.93 -0.64 -2.95
CA PHE A 57 7.81 -0.61 -4.41
C PHE A 57 7.87 0.81 -4.97
N ALA A 58 7.24 1.79 -4.32
CA ALA A 58 7.35 3.19 -4.73
C ALA A 58 8.79 3.73 -4.58
N LYS A 59 9.50 3.32 -3.52
CA LYS A 59 10.92 3.64 -3.34
C LYS A 59 11.80 3.03 -4.44
N VAL A 60 11.53 1.79 -4.87
CA VAL A 60 12.26 1.16 -5.99
C VAL A 60 12.10 1.95 -7.28
N GLU A 61 10.94 2.58 -7.49
CA GLU A 61 10.66 3.48 -8.62
C GLU A 61 11.19 4.92 -8.39
N ASN A 62 11.93 5.16 -7.31
CA ASN A 62 12.48 6.46 -6.91
C ASN A 62 11.43 7.57 -6.71
N CYS A 63 10.24 7.21 -6.24
CA CYS A 63 9.20 8.17 -5.86
C CYS A 63 9.46 8.77 -4.47
N ASP A 64 9.00 9.99 -4.25
CA ASP A 64 8.98 10.66 -2.95
C ASP A 64 7.72 10.23 -2.19
N VAL A 65 7.87 9.23 -1.31
CA VAL A 65 6.74 8.59 -0.62
C VAL A 65 6.40 9.32 0.67
N ILE A 66 5.13 9.72 0.82
CA ILE A 66 4.59 10.22 2.09
C ILE A 66 3.54 9.21 2.59
N ALA A 67 3.76 8.64 3.76
CA ALA A 67 2.91 7.60 4.30
C ALA A 67 1.96 8.14 5.38
N PHE A 68 0.69 7.71 5.31
CA PHE A 68 -0.36 8.13 6.22
C PHE A 68 -0.98 6.93 6.93
N SER A 69 -1.04 6.99 8.26
CA SER A 69 -1.68 5.98 9.11
C SER A 69 -2.26 6.60 10.37
N ARG A 70 -3.21 5.92 11.00
CA ARG A 70 -3.78 6.33 12.29
C ARG A 70 -2.91 5.97 13.49
N THR A 71 -1.94 5.06 13.32
CA THR A 71 -1.10 4.55 14.41
C THR A 71 0.36 4.87 14.17
N GLN A 72 1.07 5.25 15.25
CA GLN A 72 2.49 5.57 15.20
C GLN A 72 3.32 4.36 14.76
N ASN A 73 3.02 3.16 15.26
CA ASN A 73 3.75 1.93 14.88
C ASN A 73 3.78 1.72 13.35
N HIS A 74 2.66 1.90 12.68
CA HIS A 74 2.62 1.80 11.21
C HIS A 74 3.46 2.87 10.52
N LEU A 75 3.51 4.08 11.07
CA LEU A 75 4.33 5.16 10.55
C LEU A 75 5.83 4.89 10.75
N ASP A 76 6.21 4.34 11.88
CA ASP A 76 7.59 3.94 12.17
C ASP A 76 8.06 2.86 11.20
N VAL A 77 7.18 1.87 10.91
CA VAL A 77 7.42 0.87 9.88
C VAL A 77 7.60 1.53 8.51
N ALA A 78 6.69 2.42 8.10
CA ALA A 78 6.80 3.10 6.80
C ALA A 78 8.11 3.89 6.68
N LYS A 79 8.49 4.60 7.74
CA LYS A 79 9.75 5.36 7.78
C LYS A 79 10.97 4.46 7.63
N ARG A 80 11.00 3.35 8.37
CA ARG A 80 12.07 2.34 8.29
C ARG A 80 12.17 1.72 6.89
N LEU A 81 11.03 1.47 6.24
CA LEU A 81 10.97 0.90 4.90
C LEU A 81 11.27 1.91 3.78
N GLY A 82 11.50 3.18 4.12
CA GLY A 82 12.04 4.19 3.22
C GLY A 82 11.02 5.20 2.72
N ALA A 83 9.90 5.41 3.41
CA ALA A 83 9.08 6.60 3.18
C ALA A 83 9.92 7.87 3.45
N MET A 84 9.85 8.82 2.54
CA MET A 84 10.52 10.13 2.68
C MET A 84 10.02 10.83 3.93
N ASP A 85 8.70 10.79 4.16
CA ASP A 85 8.08 11.32 5.36
C ASP A 85 6.83 10.53 5.76
N VAL A 86 6.37 10.75 6.98
CA VAL A 86 5.19 10.11 7.55
C VAL A 86 4.33 11.13 8.30
N MET A 87 3.02 10.96 8.26
CA MET A 87 2.09 11.82 8.99
C MET A 87 0.95 11.00 9.61
N ILE A 88 0.59 11.32 10.85
CA ILE A 88 -0.62 10.76 11.47
C ILE A 88 -1.85 11.24 10.69
N PHE A 89 -2.67 10.28 10.24
CA PHE A 89 -3.95 10.59 9.62
C PHE A 89 -4.94 11.06 10.69
N SER A 90 -5.60 12.19 10.42
CA SER A 90 -6.65 12.75 11.26
C SER A 90 -7.96 12.84 10.49
N GLU A 91 -9.08 12.55 11.15
CA GLU A 91 -10.42 12.73 10.58
C GLU A 91 -10.81 14.22 10.47
N ASN A 92 -10.11 15.13 11.16
CA ASN A 92 -10.19 16.55 10.88
C ASN A 92 -9.46 16.86 9.57
N GLN A 93 -10.18 16.74 8.47
CA GLN A 93 -9.63 16.88 7.13
C GLN A 93 -8.99 18.24 6.87
N GLU A 94 -9.61 19.32 7.37
CA GLU A 94 -9.12 20.69 7.15
C GLU A 94 -7.73 20.87 7.78
N GLU A 95 -7.58 20.47 9.04
CA GLU A 95 -6.30 20.52 9.75
C GLU A 95 -5.26 19.62 9.09
N PHE A 96 -5.65 18.38 8.73
CA PHE A 96 -4.76 17.41 8.08
C PHE A 96 -4.24 17.93 6.74
N LEU A 97 -5.15 18.39 5.87
CA LEU A 97 -4.80 18.92 4.54
C LEU A 97 -4.00 20.22 4.65
N GLY A 98 -4.28 21.06 5.64
CA GLY A 98 -3.50 22.25 5.94
C GLY A 98 -2.04 21.92 6.25
N LYS A 99 -1.81 20.98 7.19
CA LYS A 99 -0.46 20.49 7.57
C LYS A 99 0.27 19.84 6.40
N LEU A 100 -0.44 19.02 5.62
CA LEU A 100 0.14 18.38 4.44
C LEU A 100 0.60 19.42 3.44
N LYS A 101 -0.25 20.37 3.12
CA LYS A 101 0.03 21.44 2.14
C LYS A 101 1.19 22.33 2.59
N GLU A 102 1.27 22.67 3.86
CA GLU A 102 2.36 23.46 4.43
C GLU A 102 3.70 22.75 4.31
N LYS A 103 3.73 21.45 4.65
CA LYS A 103 4.98 20.65 4.74
C LYS A 103 5.46 20.14 3.39
N HIS A 104 4.54 19.70 2.53
CA HIS A 104 4.86 18.98 1.29
C HIS A 104 4.25 19.57 0.03
N GLY A 105 3.31 20.51 0.16
CA GLY A 105 2.45 20.91 -0.94
C GLY A 105 1.38 19.85 -1.25
N MET A 106 0.80 19.89 -2.43
CA MET A 106 -0.14 18.89 -2.89
C MET A 106 0.61 17.67 -3.45
N LEU A 107 -0.01 16.50 -3.35
CA LEU A 107 0.52 15.25 -3.90
C LEU A 107 0.31 15.17 -5.41
N ASP A 108 1.22 14.49 -6.12
CA ASP A 108 1.05 14.15 -7.53
C ASP A 108 0.07 12.98 -7.71
N ALA A 109 0.17 12.01 -6.80
CA ALA A 109 -0.76 10.88 -6.75
C ALA A 109 -1.03 10.45 -5.30
N ALA A 110 -2.17 9.79 -5.10
CA ALA A 110 -2.52 9.14 -3.83
C ALA A 110 -2.95 7.70 -4.08
N ILE A 111 -2.58 6.79 -3.17
CA ILE A 111 -2.99 5.38 -3.20
C ILE A 111 -3.69 5.06 -1.89
N VAL A 112 -4.89 4.48 -1.98
CA VAL A 112 -5.74 4.18 -0.83
C VAL A 112 -5.86 2.69 -0.63
N PHE A 113 -5.37 2.20 0.53
CA PHE A 113 -5.51 0.82 0.99
C PHE A 113 -6.42 0.71 2.22
N ALA A 114 -6.71 1.82 2.91
CA ALA A 114 -7.57 1.82 4.08
C ALA A 114 -9.06 1.83 3.66
N PRO A 115 -9.88 0.87 4.13
CA PRO A 115 -11.28 0.73 3.73
C PRO A 115 -12.19 1.69 4.52
N ALA A 116 -11.99 3.00 4.37
CA ALA A 116 -12.80 4.03 5.03
C ALA A 116 -13.02 5.22 4.08
N ASP A 117 -14.26 5.62 3.90
CA ASP A 117 -14.67 6.66 2.94
C ASP A 117 -14.01 7.99 3.25
N ILE A 118 -13.87 8.34 4.53
CA ILE A 118 -13.17 9.55 4.98
C ILE A 118 -11.70 9.58 4.51
N VAL A 119 -11.04 8.43 4.45
CA VAL A 119 -9.66 8.32 3.97
C VAL A 119 -9.61 8.54 2.46
N THR A 120 -10.55 7.94 1.72
CA THR A 120 -10.64 8.09 0.26
C THR A 120 -10.93 9.54 -0.12
N ASP A 121 -11.87 10.20 0.55
CA ASP A 121 -12.20 11.60 0.33
C ASP A 121 -11.00 12.51 0.63
N THR A 122 -10.32 12.28 1.74
CA THR A 122 -9.11 13.03 2.10
C THR A 122 -7.97 12.80 1.08
N ALA A 123 -7.79 11.58 0.60
CA ALA A 123 -6.80 11.28 -0.43
C ALA A 123 -7.09 12.03 -1.73
N ILE A 124 -8.34 12.11 -2.17
CA ILE A 124 -8.74 12.88 -3.35
C ILE A 124 -8.42 14.37 -3.16
N LYS A 125 -8.75 14.93 -1.99
CA LYS A 125 -8.50 16.35 -1.66
C LYS A 125 -7.01 16.67 -1.52
N SER A 126 -6.17 15.69 -1.18
CA SER A 126 -4.73 15.86 -1.02
C SER A 126 -3.95 15.96 -2.33
N VAL A 127 -4.55 15.51 -3.45
CA VAL A 127 -3.90 15.46 -4.76
C VAL A 127 -4.13 16.76 -5.54
N LYS A 128 -3.09 17.23 -6.23
CA LYS A 128 -3.14 18.44 -7.06
C LYS A 128 -4.15 18.32 -8.22
N LYS A 129 -4.51 19.44 -8.83
CA LYS A 129 -5.26 19.46 -10.10
C LYS A 129 -4.52 18.62 -11.16
N GLY A 130 -5.27 17.81 -11.92
CA GLY A 130 -4.72 16.89 -12.93
C GLY A 130 -3.99 15.68 -12.34
N GLY A 131 -3.99 15.48 -11.02
CA GLY A 131 -3.31 14.36 -10.38
C GLY A 131 -4.14 13.07 -10.37
N LEU A 132 -3.55 12.00 -9.85
CA LEU A 132 -4.06 10.63 -9.95
C LEU A 132 -4.35 10.03 -8.58
N ILE A 133 -5.52 9.42 -8.42
CA ILE A 133 -5.90 8.69 -7.23
C ILE A 133 -6.11 7.21 -7.58
N VAL A 134 -5.43 6.32 -6.89
CA VAL A 134 -5.57 4.87 -7.03
C VAL A 134 -6.30 4.32 -5.82
N ILE A 135 -7.45 3.69 -6.05
CA ILE A 135 -8.25 3.05 -5.00
C ILE A 135 -8.04 1.54 -5.10
N ALA A 136 -7.39 0.96 -4.09
CA ALA A 136 -7.09 -0.47 -3.98
C ALA A 136 -7.81 -1.09 -2.78
N THR A 137 -9.01 -0.63 -2.48
CA THR A 137 -9.88 -1.09 -1.41
C THR A 137 -11.34 -0.99 -1.82
N VAL A 138 -12.24 -1.54 -1.02
CA VAL A 138 -13.69 -1.39 -1.19
C VAL A 138 -14.18 -0.18 -0.40
N GLY A 139 -15.13 0.56 -0.95
CA GLY A 139 -15.74 1.75 -0.37
C GLY A 139 -16.72 2.39 -1.33
N GLU A 140 -17.41 3.43 -0.90
CA GLU A 140 -18.28 4.21 -1.76
C GLU A 140 -17.45 5.14 -2.67
N ASN A 141 -17.99 5.47 -3.85
CA ASN A 141 -17.34 6.43 -4.74
C ASN A 141 -17.58 7.85 -4.21
N PRO A 142 -16.54 8.54 -3.77
CA PRO A 142 -16.69 9.92 -3.30
C PRO A 142 -17.02 10.85 -4.47
N ALA A 143 -17.77 11.89 -4.18
CA ALA A 143 -17.99 12.97 -5.13
C ALA A 143 -16.70 13.77 -5.34
N PHE A 144 -16.33 14.03 -6.57
CA PHE A 144 -15.22 14.93 -6.90
C PHE A 144 -15.61 15.92 -7.98
N MET A 145 -14.90 17.03 -8.03
CA MET A 145 -15.22 18.14 -8.93
C MET A 145 -14.58 17.93 -10.30
N ALA A 146 -15.39 17.87 -11.36
CA ALA A 146 -14.93 17.64 -12.72
C ALA A 146 -13.87 18.66 -13.20
N PHE A 147 -13.98 19.92 -12.75
CA PHE A 147 -13.02 20.96 -13.14
C PHE A 147 -11.63 20.82 -12.47
N GLU A 148 -11.45 19.89 -11.53
CA GLU A 148 -10.14 19.58 -10.98
C GLU A 148 -9.33 18.64 -11.87
N GLU A 149 -9.93 18.08 -12.93
CA GLU A 149 -9.29 17.22 -13.93
C GLU A 149 -8.54 16.02 -13.32
N LYS A 150 -8.89 15.63 -12.10
CA LYS A 150 -8.30 14.48 -11.41
C LYS A 150 -8.75 13.17 -12.03
N THR A 151 -7.87 12.19 -12.03
CA THR A 151 -8.18 10.81 -12.47
C THR A 151 -8.33 9.91 -11.25
N ILE A 152 -9.44 9.17 -11.18
CA ILE A 152 -9.62 8.10 -10.18
C ILE A 152 -9.53 6.76 -10.91
N ARG A 153 -8.65 5.88 -10.41
CA ARG A 153 -8.39 4.56 -10.99
C ARG A 153 -8.55 3.49 -9.93
N GLY A 154 -9.41 2.51 -10.17
CA GLY A 154 -9.49 1.29 -9.38
C GLY A 154 -8.38 0.32 -9.75
N THR A 155 -7.89 -0.45 -8.78
CA THR A 155 -6.96 -1.56 -9.01
C THR A 155 -7.26 -2.71 -8.06
N LEU A 156 -7.05 -3.93 -8.52
CA LEU A 156 -7.23 -5.14 -7.72
C LEU A 156 -6.27 -6.23 -8.19
N ILE A 157 -5.49 -6.78 -7.24
CA ILE A 157 -4.52 -7.85 -7.51
C ILE A 157 -3.62 -7.52 -8.73
N GLY A 158 -3.40 -8.46 -9.63
CA GLY A 158 -2.60 -8.30 -10.84
C GLY A 158 -2.66 -9.55 -11.71
N THR A 159 -1.90 -9.55 -12.81
CA THR A 159 -1.75 -10.67 -13.74
C THR A 159 -0.59 -11.58 -13.33
N THR A 160 -0.48 -12.78 -13.96
CA THR A 160 0.71 -13.66 -13.81
C THR A 160 2.01 -12.93 -14.13
N LYS A 161 2.03 -12.08 -15.15
CA LYS A 161 3.19 -11.26 -15.50
C LYS A 161 3.55 -10.24 -14.39
N ASP A 162 2.55 -9.65 -13.77
CA ASP A 162 2.78 -8.76 -12.62
C ASP A 162 3.38 -9.57 -11.45
N MET A 163 2.93 -10.82 -11.22
CA MET A 163 3.47 -11.67 -10.17
C MET A 163 4.93 -12.06 -10.41
N GLU A 164 5.30 -12.40 -11.64
CA GLU A 164 6.69 -12.66 -12.02
C GLU A 164 7.59 -11.45 -11.73
N GLN A 165 7.11 -10.23 -12.03
CA GLN A 165 7.84 -9.00 -11.70
C GLN A 165 7.95 -8.78 -10.20
N VAL A 166 6.89 -9.04 -9.44
CA VAL A 166 6.92 -8.94 -7.97
C VAL A 166 7.97 -9.86 -7.39
N ILE A 167 7.98 -11.15 -7.76
CA ILE A 167 8.97 -12.12 -7.28
C ILE A 167 10.39 -11.65 -7.63
N LYS A 168 10.62 -11.22 -8.86
CA LYS A 168 11.92 -10.71 -9.32
C LYS A 168 12.37 -9.49 -8.50
N ILE A 169 11.53 -8.49 -8.35
CA ILE A 169 11.86 -7.27 -7.61
C ILE A 169 12.12 -7.59 -6.14
N CYS A 170 11.32 -8.47 -5.53
CA CYS A 170 11.50 -8.85 -4.13
C CYS A 170 12.83 -9.57 -3.89
N ASP A 171 13.24 -10.43 -4.83
CA ASP A 171 14.53 -11.14 -4.77
C ASP A 171 15.72 -10.19 -5.00
N GLU A 172 15.65 -9.32 -6.02
CA GLU A 172 16.75 -8.42 -6.41
C GLU A 172 16.90 -7.20 -5.47
N LYS A 173 15.80 -6.68 -4.92
CA LYS A 173 15.79 -5.42 -4.14
C LYS A 173 15.59 -5.63 -2.64
N ASN A 174 15.58 -6.87 -2.18
CA ASN A 174 15.39 -7.23 -0.76
C ASN A 174 14.17 -6.54 -0.15
N ILE A 175 13.02 -6.60 -0.84
CA ILE A 175 11.76 -6.09 -0.32
C ILE A 175 11.42 -6.83 0.97
N GLU A 176 11.25 -6.13 2.06
CA GLU A 176 10.89 -6.73 3.35
C GLU A 176 9.39 -7.08 3.40
N VAL A 177 9.07 -8.33 3.63
CA VAL A 177 7.70 -8.78 3.89
C VAL A 177 7.54 -8.98 5.40
N ILE A 178 6.87 -8.03 6.05
CA ILE A 178 6.59 -8.13 7.48
C ILE A 178 5.47 -9.14 7.69
N SER A 179 5.81 -10.27 8.30
CA SER A 179 4.87 -11.34 8.59
C SER A 179 5.17 -12.02 9.92
N GLN A 180 4.11 -12.51 10.56
CA GLN A 180 4.17 -13.37 11.74
C GLN A 180 3.70 -14.76 11.35
N THR A 181 4.42 -15.79 11.77
CA THR A 181 4.08 -17.18 11.47
C THR A 181 3.33 -17.82 12.62
N PHE A 182 2.34 -18.62 12.32
CA PHE A 182 1.51 -19.35 13.27
C PHE A 182 1.27 -20.78 12.79
N PRO A 183 1.07 -21.76 13.69
CA PRO A 183 0.62 -23.09 13.30
C PRO A 183 -0.74 -23.05 12.58
N LEU A 184 -0.97 -23.95 11.62
CA LEU A 184 -2.21 -24.00 10.86
C LEU A 184 -3.44 -24.20 11.78
N GLU A 185 -3.28 -24.95 12.86
CA GLU A 185 -4.33 -25.22 13.85
C GLU A 185 -4.81 -23.94 14.55
N SER A 186 -3.96 -22.90 14.60
CA SER A 186 -4.28 -21.60 15.22
C SER A 186 -5.10 -20.68 14.31
N ALA A 187 -5.55 -21.12 13.14
CA ALA A 187 -6.19 -20.27 12.13
C ALA A 187 -7.31 -19.38 12.69
N ASN A 188 -8.22 -19.96 13.50
CA ASN A 188 -9.35 -19.21 14.08
C ASN A 188 -8.90 -18.14 15.09
N GLU A 189 -7.87 -18.42 15.89
CA GLU A 189 -7.29 -17.46 16.83
C GLU A 189 -6.61 -16.31 16.07
N VAL A 190 -5.84 -16.64 15.03
CA VAL A 190 -5.14 -15.67 14.19
C VAL A 190 -6.13 -14.76 13.45
N LEU A 191 -7.23 -15.30 12.94
CA LEU A 191 -8.31 -14.50 12.34
C LEU A 191 -8.93 -13.51 13.34
N LYS A 192 -9.09 -13.92 14.60
CA LYS A 192 -9.56 -13.02 15.67
C LYS A 192 -8.52 -11.91 15.92
N LYS A 193 -7.26 -12.26 16.11
CA LYS A 193 -6.15 -11.26 16.28
C LYS A 193 -6.10 -10.29 15.11
N LEU A 194 -6.28 -10.76 13.88
CA LEU A 194 -6.31 -9.90 12.70
C LEU A 194 -7.49 -8.91 12.75
N LYS A 195 -8.67 -9.37 13.14
CA LYS A 195 -9.87 -8.53 13.32
C LYS A 195 -9.67 -7.48 14.42
N ASP A 196 -9.00 -7.86 15.50
CA ASP A 196 -8.73 -7.00 16.66
C ASP A 196 -7.51 -6.08 16.42
N SER A 197 -6.91 -6.11 15.20
CA SER A 197 -5.73 -5.32 14.81
C SER A 197 -4.46 -5.63 15.63
N GLU A 198 -4.34 -6.85 16.14
CA GLU A 198 -3.18 -7.31 16.91
C GLU A 198 -2.06 -7.89 16.03
N ILE A 199 -2.29 -8.01 14.72
CA ILE A 199 -1.30 -8.43 13.74
C ILE A 199 -0.69 -7.21 13.07
N GLU A 200 0.63 -7.06 13.12
CA GLU A 200 1.32 -5.86 12.63
C GLU A 200 1.16 -5.62 11.12
N ALA A 201 1.29 -6.66 10.31
CA ALA A 201 1.14 -6.56 8.86
C ALA A 201 0.48 -7.80 8.26
N ARG A 202 1.15 -8.96 8.27
CA ARG A 202 0.63 -10.22 7.69
C ARG A 202 0.78 -11.37 8.66
N ALA A 203 -0.20 -12.25 8.68
CA ALA A 203 -0.10 -13.56 9.33
C ALA A 203 0.08 -14.66 8.26
N VAL A 204 0.99 -15.58 8.50
CA VAL A 204 1.22 -16.76 7.66
C VAL A 204 1.00 -18.01 8.50
N LEU A 205 0.09 -18.86 8.06
CA LEU A 205 -0.17 -20.16 8.69
C LEU A 205 0.77 -21.18 8.09
N ILE A 206 1.43 -21.96 8.94
CA ILE A 206 2.38 -23.00 8.53
C ILE A 206 1.80 -24.36 8.93
N PRO A 207 1.75 -25.34 8.01
CA PRO A 207 1.32 -26.72 8.29
C PRO A 207 2.17 -27.42 9.33
#